data_8be063b2287e8faeec16466f25490ed1
#
_entry.id   8be063b2287e8faeec16466f25490ed1
#
_cell.length_a   1.000
_cell.length_b   1.000
_cell.length_c   1.000
_cell.angle_alpha   90.00
_cell.angle_beta   90.00
_cell.angle_gamma   90.00
#
_symmetry.space_group_name_H-M   'P 1'
#
loop_
_entity.id
_entity.type
_entity.pdbx_description
1 polymer ?
#
loop_
_entity_poly.entity_id
_entity_poly.type
_entity_poly.pdbx_seq_one_letter_code
_entity_poly.pdbx_strand_id
1 'polypeptide(L)'
;MERALLLQEWMDAFLEEALPAGFPKDPRAGARLAGNGRTWLWCAPGGEPTSVATNHRRIAGWWAFGYVYTPPAHRGHGWATSLVAHASTWALGSGAIGCTLFTDLANPVSNRIYERIGYRRVGTRATIAW
;
A
#
# COMPACT_ATOMS: atom_id res chain seq x y z
N MET A 1 -10.41 2.18 17.12
CA MET A 1 -9.27 2.46 18.00
C MET A 1 -8.10 1.48 17.79
N GLU A 2 -8.37 0.19 17.89
CA GLU A 2 -7.33 -0.83 17.65
C GLU A 2 -6.71 -0.76 16.24
N ARG A 3 -7.53 -0.52 15.23
CA ARG A 3 -7.02 -0.41 13.84
C ARG A 3 -6.14 0.82 13.66
N ALA A 4 -6.44 1.92 14.33
CA ALA A 4 -5.62 3.12 14.26
C ALA A 4 -4.23 2.87 14.87
N LEU A 5 -4.15 2.14 15.98
CA LEU A 5 -2.88 1.80 16.61
C LEU A 5 -2.07 0.85 15.73
N LEU A 6 -2.70 -0.16 15.16
CA LEU A 6 -2.05 -1.10 14.25
C LEU A 6 -1.49 -0.38 13.01
N LEU A 7 -2.30 0.48 12.39
CA LEU A 7 -1.90 1.21 11.20
C LEU A 7 -0.79 2.21 11.50
N GLN A 8 -0.80 2.82 12.69
CA GLN A 8 0.30 3.68 13.12
C GLN A 8 1.61 2.91 13.24
N GLU A 9 1.57 1.75 13.89
CA GLU A 9 2.73 0.89 14.04
C GLU A 9 3.29 0.45 12.69
N TRP A 10 2.41 0.04 11.79
CA TRP A 10 2.81 -0.41 10.45
C TRP A 10 3.36 0.73 9.59
N MET A 11 2.78 1.93 9.68
CA MET A 11 3.30 3.08 8.94
C MET A 11 4.68 3.46 9.44
N ASP A 12 4.88 3.48 10.75
CA ASP A 12 6.18 3.78 11.33
C ASP A 12 7.24 2.76 10.89
N ALA A 13 6.88 1.48 10.89
CA ALA A 13 7.78 0.42 10.42
C ALA A 13 8.08 0.52 8.93
N PHE A 14 7.08 0.84 8.12
CA PHE A 14 7.26 1.05 6.68
C PHE A 14 8.24 2.20 6.41
N LEU A 15 8.08 3.31 7.11
CA LEU A 15 8.97 4.46 6.94
C LEU A 15 10.41 4.14 7.34
N GLU A 16 10.60 3.34 8.38
CA GLU A 16 11.93 2.90 8.80
C GLU A 16 12.61 2.02 7.74
N GLU A 17 11.85 1.15 7.09
CA GLU A 17 12.38 0.28 6.04
C GLU A 17 12.63 0.99 4.72
N ALA A 18 11.75 1.91 4.34
CA ALA A 18 11.70 2.48 2.99
C ALA A 18 12.45 3.81 2.84
N LEU A 19 12.68 4.53 3.94
CA LEU A 19 13.24 5.87 3.89
C LEU A 19 14.53 5.98 4.71
N PRO A 20 15.38 6.99 4.42
CA PRO A 20 16.62 7.21 5.17
C PRO A 20 16.36 7.42 6.67
N ALA A 21 17.34 7.06 7.48
CA ALA A 21 17.31 7.30 8.92
C ALA A 21 17.04 8.77 9.21
N GLY A 22 16.20 9.04 10.21
CA GLY A 22 15.86 10.41 10.61
C GLY A 22 14.71 11.03 9.82
N PHE A 23 14.09 10.28 8.91
CA PHE A 23 12.90 10.78 8.22
C PHE A 23 11.76 10.93 9.23
N PRO A 24 11.06 12.10 9.23
CA PRO A 24 10.02 12.35 10.24
C PRO A 24 8.85 11.40 10.10
N LYS A 25 8.34 10.95 11.25
CA LYS A 25 7.13 10.12 11.33
C LYS A 25 5.94 11.01 11.66
N ASP A 26 4.79 10.68 11.06
CA ASP A 26 3.55 11.40 11.35
C ASP A 26 2.79 10.66 12.46
N PRO A 27 2.67 11.26 13.65
CA PRO A 27 1.99 10.60 14.78
C PRO A 27 0.48 10.44 14.57
N ARG A 28 -0.09 11.05 13.55
CA ARG A 28 -1.52 10.96 13.22
C ARG A 28 -1.82 10.03 12.06
N ALA A 29 -0.80 9.39 11.49
CA ALA A 29 -0.97 8.57 10.30
C ALA A 29 -1.96 7.42 10.52
N GLY A 30 -1.87 6.72 11.64
CA GLY A 30 -2.76 5.61 11.94
C GLY A 30 -4.21 6.02 12.03
N ALA A 31 -4.50 7.11 12.73
CA ALA A 31 -5.86 7.62 12.86
C ALA A 31 -6.41 8.09 11.50
N ARG A 32 -5.59 8.77 10.72
CA ARG A 32 -5.97 9.23 9.39
C ARG A 32 -6.29 8.05 8.46
N LEU A 33 -5.45 7.03 8.44
CA LEU A 33 -5.67 5.85 7.61
C LEU A 33 -6.92 5.08 8.03
N ALA A 34 -7.15 4.94 9.32
CA ALA A 34 -8.34 4.24 9.82
C ALA A 34 -9.64 4.96 9.48
N GLY A 35 -9.59 6.30 9.37
CA GLY A 35 -10.77 7.13 9.16
C GLY A 35 -11.02 7.63 7.75
N ASN A 36 -10.10 7.39 6.80
CA ASN A 36 -10.20 8.02 5.48
C ASN A 36 -11.14 7.31 4.49
N GLY A 37 -11.62 6.11 4.80
CA GLY A 37 -12.48 5.33 3.89
C GLY A 37 -11.79 4.80 2.65
N ARG A 38 -10.45 4.86 2.59
CA ARG A 38 -9.65 4.51 1.42
C ARG A 38 -8.53 3.52 1.73
N THR A 39 -8.62 2.87 2.88
CA THR A 39 -7.61 1.93 3.36
C THR A 39 -8.21 0.54 3.45
N TRP A 40 -7.53 -0.43 2.87
CA TRP A 40 -7.91 -1.84 2.90
C TRP A 40 -6.93 -2.62 3.74
N LEU A 41 -7.48 -3.52 4.56
CA LEU A 41 -6.70 -4.51 5.29
C LEU A 41 -7.02 -5.88 4.72
N TRP A 42 -6.00 -6.69 4.47
CA TRP A 42 -6.18 -8.10 4.18
C TRP A 42 -6.03 -8.89 5.47
N CYS A 43 -7.01 -9.73 5.76
CA CYS A 43 -6.97 -10.57 6.96
C CYS A 43 -6.81 -12.04 6.58
N ALA A 44 -5.98 -12.74 7.34
CA ALA A 44 -5.85 -14.19 7.21
C ALA A 44 -7.16 -14.89 7.60
N PRO A 45 -7.33 -16.19 7.28
CA PRO A 45 -8.57 -16.90 7.60
C PRO A 45 -9.02 -16.82 9.07
N GLY A 46 -8.09 -16.65 10.01
CA GLY A 46 -8.41 -16.47 11.42
C GLY A 46 -8.82 -15.05 11.81
N GLY A 47 -8.86 -14.12 10.86
CA GLY A 47 -9.21 -12.73 11.11
C GLY A 47 -8.04 -11.82 11.44
N GLU A 48 -6.83 -12.34 11.51
CA GLU A 48 -5.63 -11.54 11.79
C GLU A 48 -5.27 -10.65 10.60
N PRO A 49 -5.11 -9.33 10.78
CA PRO A 49 -4.64 -8.45 9.71
C PRO A 49 -3.22 -8.78 9.29
N THR A 50 -2.96 -8.88 7.99
CA THR A 50 -1.67 -9.27 7.44
C THR A 50 -1.05 -8.26 6.49
N SER A 51 -1.87 -7.43 5.84
CA SER A 51 -1.39 -6.45 4.86
C SER A 51 -2.31 -5.26 4.80
N VAL A 52 -1.78 -4.13 4.36
CA VAL A 52 -2.54 -2.89 4.19
C VAL A 52 -2.23 -2.27 2.84
N ALA A 53 -3.24 -1.65 2.24
CA ALA A 53 -3.08 -0.81 1.05
C ALA A 53 -3.97 0.41 1.15
N THR A 54 -3.52 1.54 0.65
CA THR A 54 -4.26 2.79 0.66
C THR A 54 -4.39 3.36 -0.74
N ASN A 55 -5.59 3.76 -1.11
CA ASN A 55 -5.82 4.64 -2.24
C ASN A 55 -5.60 6.08 -1.77
N HIS A 56 -4.42 6.62 -2.02
CA HIS A 56 -4.04 7.93 -1.49
C HIS A 56 -4.47 9.09 -2.38
N ARG A 57 -4.77 8.83 -3.65
CA ARG A 57 -5.09 9.88 -4.60
C ARG A 57 -6.02 9.39 -5.71
N ARG A 58 -6.99 10.24 -6.06
CA ARG A 58 -7.90 10.02 -7.19
C ARG A 58 -7.90 11.29 -8.04
N ILE A 59 -7.36 11.20 -9.28
CA ILE A 59 -7.25 12.35 -10.18
C ILE A 59 -7.75 11.94 -11.56
N ALA A 60 -8.71 12.70 -12.09
CA ALA A 60 -9.26 12.52 -13.44
C ALA A 60 -9.74 11.09 -13.71
N GLY A 61 -10.28 10.42 -12.69
CA GLY A 61 -10.77 9.05 -12.80
C GLY A 61 -9.71 7.98 -12.58
N TRP A 62 -8.44 8.35 -12.43
CA TRP A 62 -7.35 7.42 -12.09
C TRP A 62 -7.18 7.34 -10.58
N TRP A 63 -7.10 6.12 -10.08
CA TRP A 63 -6.88 5.87 -8.64
C TRP A 63 -5.44 5.42 -8.41
N ALA A 64 -4.72 6.17 -7.58
CA ALA A 64 -3.35 5.85 -7.23
C ALA A 64 -3.30 5.14 -5.87
N PHE A 65 -2.78 3.91 -5.87
CA PHE A 65 -2.49 3.19 -4.64
C PHE A 65 -1.07 3.55 -4.21
N GLY A 66 -0.93 4.00 -2.99
CA GLY A 66 0.35 4.44 -2.46
C GLY A 66 0.91 3.46 -1.46
N TYR A 67 0.60 3.65 -0.21
CA TYR A 67 1.10 2.83 0.85
C TYR A 67 0.58 1.39 0.74
N VAL A 68 1.48 0.45 0.46
CA VAL A 68 1.21 -0.99 0.49
C VAL A 68 2.26 -1.63 1.38
N TYR A 69 1.84 -2.32 2.42
CA TYR A 69 2.78 -2.86 3.40
C TYR A 69 2.32 -4.20 3.94
N THR A 70 3.28 -5.12 4.09
CA THR A 70 3.13 -6.40 4.79
C THR A 70 4.26 -6.49 5.81
N PRO A 71 3.95 -6.60 7.10
CA PRO A 71 5.00 -6.79 8.12
C PRO A 71 5.84 -8.03 7.84
N PRO A 72 7.12 -8.04 8.25
CA PRO A 72 8.01 -9.17 7.99
C PRO A 72 7.44 -10.53 8.41
N ALA A 73 6.72 -10.59 9.53
CA ALA A 73 6.12 -11.83 10.04
C ALA A 73 5.07 -12.44 9.11
N HIS A 74 4.51 -11.65 8.20
CA HIS A 74 3.43 -12.07 7.29
C HIS A 74 3.86 -12.17 5.83
N ARG A 75 5.12 -11.94 5.53
CA ARG A 75 5.64 -11.98 4.15
C ARG A 75 5.74 -13.40 3.61
N GLY A 76 5.69 -13.54 2.29
CA GLY A 76 5.86 -14.81 1.60
C GLY A 76 4.58 -15.64 1.45
N HIS A 77 3.41 -15.06 1.76
CA HIS A 77 2.12 -15.75 1.67
C HIS A 77 1.22 -15.21 0.55
N GLY A 78 1.67 -14.20 -0.19
CA GLY A 78 0.86 -13.58 -1.25
C GLY A 78 -0.24 -12.63 -0.75
N TRP A 79 -0.21 -12.23 0.51
CA TRP A 79 -1.25 -11.36 1.09
C TRP A 79 -1.34 -10.01 0.37
N ALA A 80 -0.20 -9.35 0.12
CA ALA A 80 -0.17 -8.06 -0.57
C ALA A 80 -0.67 -8.18 -2.01
N THR A 81 -0.31 -9.26 -2.70
CA THR A 81 -0.79 -9.53 -4.07
C THR A 81 -2.31 -9.61 -4.10
N SER A 82 -2.89 -10.40 -3.21
CA SER A 82 -4.33 -10.57 -3.09
C SER A 82 -5.02 -9.25 -2.75
N LEU A 83 -4.45 -8.49 -1.83
CA LEU A 83 -5.00 -7.20 -1.41
C LEU A 83 -5.02 -6.17 -2.54
N VAL A 84 -3.90 -5.99 -3.24
CA VAL A 84 -3.82 -5.01 -4.33
C VAL A 84 -4.71 -5.42 -5.49
N ALA A 85 -4.75 -6.71 -5.83
CA ALA A 85 -5.65 -7.21 -6.87
C ALA A 85 -7.12 -6.94 -6.52
N HIS A 86 -7.51 -7.23 -5.28
CA HIS A 86 -8.87 -6.99 -4.81
C HIS A 86 -9.24 -5.50 -4.81
N ALA A 87 -8.38 -4.67 -4.25
CA ALA A 87 -8.62 -3.23 -4.18
C ALA A 87 -8.67 -2.60 -5.57
N SER A 88 -7.80 -3.02 -6.49
CA SER A 88 -7.79 -2.53 -7.88
C SER A 88 -9.05 -2.95 -8.63
N THR A 89 -9.49 -4.18 -8.45
CA THR A 89 -10.74 -4.69 -9.05
C THR A 89 -11.94 -3.90 -8.53
N TRP A 90 -11.98 -3.64 -7.24
CA TRP A 90 -13.04 -2.83 -6.62
C TRP A 90 -13.04 -1.40 -7.16
N ALA A 91 -11.85 -0.80 -7.33
CA ALA A 91 -11.71 0.54 -7.89
C ALA A 91 -12.29 0.61 -9.30
N LEU A 92 -11.94 -0.34 -10.16
CA LEU A 92 -12.45 -0.39 -11.53
C LEU A 92 -13.97 -0.59 -11.55
N GLY A 93 -14.49 -1.44 -10.68
CA GLY A 93 -15.93 -1.65 -10.53
C GLY A 93 -16.67 -0.44 -9.97
N SER A 94 -15.96 0.46 -9.30
CA SER A 94 -16.52 1.70 -8.73
C SER A 94 -16.40 2.88 -9.68
N GLY A 95 -15.93 2.68 -10.91
CA GLY A 95 -15.87 3.71 -11.94
C GLY A 95 -14.50 4.30 -12.21
N ALA A 96 -13.43 3.77 -11.61
CA ALA A 96 -12.07 4.20 -11.94
C ALA A 96 -11.76 3.87 -13.40
N ILE A 97 -11.10 4.80 -14.10
CA ILE A 97 -10.61 4.57 -15.46
C ILE A 97 -9.45 3.58 -15.44
N GLY A 98 -8.64 3.65 -14.40
CA GLY A 98 -7.51 2.77 -14.21
C GLY A 98 -6.89 2.98 -12.83
N CYS A 99 -5.91 2.16 -12.52
CA CYS A 99 -5.18 2.22 -11.26
C CYS A 99 -3.69 2.39 -11.53
N THR A 100 -3.02 3.18 -10.69
CA THR A 100 -1.57 3.36 -10.75
C THR A 100 -0.97 3.06 -9.38
N LEU A 101 0.31 2.73 -9.36
CA LEU A 101 1.09 2.62 -8.13
C LEU A 101 2.56 2.89 -8.44
N PHE A 102 3.29 3.27 -7.39
CA PHE A 102 4.74 3.41 -7.48
C PHE A 102 5.39 2.28 -6.68
N THR A 103 6.47 1.77 -7.19
CA THR A 103 7.24 0.71 -6.54
C THR A 103 8.73 1.01 -6.71
N ASP A 104 9.54 0.48 -5.80
CA ASP A 104 10.99 0.64 -5.85
C ASP A 104 11.58 -0.31 -6.90
N LEU A 105 12.32 0.25 -7.86
CA LEU A 105 13.00 -0.54 -8.90
C LEU A 105 14.02 -1.52 -8.31
N ALA A 106 14.54 -1.21 -7.14
CA ALA A 106 15.49 -2.09 -6.44
C ALA A 106 14.81 -3.31 -5.82
N ASN A 107 13.47 -3.39 -5.86
CA ASN A 107 12.73 -4.51 -5.29
C ASN A 107 12.07 -5.35 -6.40
N PRO A 108 12.80 -6.31 -7.02
CA PRO A 108 12.26 -7.10 -8.12
C PRO A 108 11.10 -8.01 -7.72
N VAL A 109 11.00 -8.39 -6.44
CA VAL A 109 9.89 -9.23 -5.95
C VAL A 109 8.57 -8.47 -6.03
N SER A 110 8.54 -7.23 -5.50
CA SER A 110 7.35 -6.38 -5.57
C SER A 110 6.96 -6.07 -7.00
N ASN A 111 7.93 -5.76 -7.86
CA ASN A 111 7.68 -5.46 -9.26
C ASN A 111 7.01 -6.63 -9.98
N ARG A 112 7.48 -7.85 -9.76
CA ARG A 112 6.90 -9.05 -10.36
C ARG A 112 5.49 -9.31 -9.86
N ILE A 113 5.21 -9.04 -8.58
CA ILE A 113 3.88 -9.19 -8.00
C ILE A 113 2.88 -8.29 -8.74
N TYR A 114 3.22 -7.02 -8.93
CA TYR A 114 2.32 -6.08 -9.59
C TYR A 114 2.12 -6.39 -11.06
N GLU A 115 3.17 -6.78 -11.78
CA GLU A 115 3.06 -7.21 -13.18
C GLU A 115 2.16 -8.43 -13.32
N ARG A 116 2.25 -9.39 -12.40
CA ARG A 116 1.45 -10.62 -12.41
C ARG A 116 -0.04 -10.34 -12.31
N ILE A 117 -0.45 -9.32 -11.56
CA ILE A 117 -1.87 -8.97 -11.42
C ILE A 117 -2.35 -7.98 -12.48
N GLY A 118 -1.51 -7.62 -13.45
CA GLY A 118 -1.93 -6.84 -14.60
C GLY A 118 -1.37 -5.43 -14.68
N TYR A 119 -0.58 -4.98 -13.72
CA TYR A 119 0.07 -3.67 -13.81
C TYR A 119 1.21 -3.71 -14.82
N ARG A 120 1.38 -2.61 -15.57
CA ARG A 120 2.45 -2.45 -16.53
C ARG A 120 3.27 -1.21 -16.20
N ARG A 121 4.58 -1.31 -16.37
CA ARG A 121 5.45 -0.15 -16.18
C ARG A 121 5.18 0.86 -17.29
N VAL A 122 4.87 2.10 -16.89
CA VAL A 122 4.63 3.21 -17.84
C VAL A 122 5.63 4.34 -17.67
N GLY A 123 6.45 4.33 -16.64
CA GLY A 123 7.45 5.35 -16.41
C GLY A 123 8.26 5.10 -15.15
N THR A 124 9.30 5.90 -14.99
CA THR A 124 10.19 5.86 -13.85
C THR A 124 10.22 7.22 -13.18
N ARG A 125 10.24 7.22 -11.85
CA ARG A 125 10.28 8.44 -11.05
C ARG A 125 11.36 8.31 -9.99
N ALA A 126 12.11 9.39 -9.77
CA ALA A 126 13.10 9.47 -8.69
C ALA A 126 12.60 10.37 -7.59
N THR A 127 12.87 9.99 -6.34
CA THR A 127 12.63 10.84 -5.17
C THR A 127 13.97 11.40 -4.73
N ILE A 128 14.05 12.72 -4.61
CA ILE A 128 15.28 13.40 -4.19
C ILE A 128 15.01 14.03 -2.82
N ALA A 129 15.86 13.72 -1.86
CA ALA A 129 15.81 14.34 -0.54
C ALA A 129 16.89 15.43 -0.45
N TRP A 130 16.51 16.55 0.11
CA TRP A 130 17.41 17.68 0.33
C TRP A 130 18.13 17.58 1.68
#